data_c38a6ba209e5517dcca284217bbeb804
#
_entry.id   c38a6ba209e5517dcca284217bbeb804
#
_cell.length_a   1.000
_cell.length_b   1.000
_cell.length_c   1.000
_cell.angle_alpha   90.00
_cell.angle_beta   90.00
_cell.angle_gamma   90.00
#
_symmetry.space_group_name_H-M   'P 1'
#
loop_
_entity.id
_entity.type
_entity.pdbx_description
1 polymer ?
#
loop_
_entity_poly.entity_id
_entity_poly.type
_entity_poly.pdbx_seq_one_letter_code
_entity_poly.pdbx_strand_id
1 'polypeptide(L)'
;EIIFNAHPALVKKIEKLFAIELRDELSFFTPSGKAGELNEIPVSASDSPVEKIILLGLGDQSLASFRTAGAALGRKARGAGKNFATIAPTKRDEIIAFAISAALGEYTWNQKSAAKPSSSEIEIVTADAEPVAYAGVISTAVCRARDLIHTPANIKTPLWMANQARAIASDYGLEINVLGGTALKEFGGLRAVGNSSPNPGPRFIHLTYTPKGGKKSSRIPHVVLVGKGITFDTGGISLKPATGILGMKYDMAGAATVGEATLAIAKLGLPVKVTAFLCIAENMPSGSATRPNDVVTFRNGKSVEITNTDAEGRIVMADGLILASELKPDLIVDVATLTGAARVALGNRFTGLMGDDSSVETLKSA
;
A
#
# COMPACT_ATOMS: atom_id res chain seq x y z
N GLU A 1 17.10 -32.90 4.46
CA GLU A 1 18.29 -33.01 5.35
C GLU A 1 18.45 -31.82 6.29
N ILE A 2 18.19 -30.57 5.85
CA ILE A 2 18.45 -29.36 6.66
C ILE A 2 17.60 -29.35 7.94
N ILE A 3 16.30 -29.62 7.88
CA ILE A 3 15.43 -29.61 9.04
C ILE A 3 15.82 -30.70 10.06
N PHE A 4 16.19 -31.87 9.59
CA PHE A 4 16.56 -33.01 10.46
C PHE A 4 17.87 -32.77 11.20
N ASN A 5 18.83 -32.13 10.57
CA ASN A 5 20.14 -31.86 11.14
C ASN A 5 20.15 -30.58 12.01
N ALA A 6 19.43 -29.54 11.59
CA ALA A 6 19.36 -28.27 12.33
C ALA A 6 18.43 -28.32 13.55
N HIS A 7 17.33 -29.10 13.48
CA HIS A 7 16.31 -29.14 14.52
C HIS A 7 15.83 -30.56 14.89
N PRO A 8 16.76 -31.50 15.23
CA PRO A 8 16.41 -32.89 15.46
C PRO A 8 15.43 -33.09 16.63
N ALA A 9 15.49 -32.26 17.66
CA ALA A 9 14.55 -32.31 18.79
C ALA A 9 13.13 -31.89 18.38
N LEU A 10 13.00 -30.92 17.50
CA LEU A 10 11.72 -30.47 16.96
C LEU A 10 11.09 -31.54 16.07
N VAL A 11 11.88 -32.14 15.19
CA VAL A 11 11.45 -33.25 14.32
C VAL A 11 10.88 -34.40 15.18
N LYS A 12 11.65 -34.89 16.14
CA LYS A 12 11.18 -35.95 17.08
C LYS A 12 9.90 -35.58 17.82
N LYS A 13 9.76 -34.30 18.22
CA LYS A 13 8.57 -33.83 18.92
C LYS A 13 7.36 -33.87 17.99
N ILE A 14 7.51 -33.43 16.74
CA ILE A 14 6.45 -33.44 15.71
C ILE A 14 6.05 -34.89 15.40
N GLU A 15 7.02 -35.78 15.13
CA GLU A 15 6.79 -37.19 14.84
C GLU A 15 6.01 -37.88 15.98
N LYS A 16 6.43 -37.64 17.22
CA LYS A 16 5.74 -38.19 18.40
C LYS A 16 4.34 -37.61 18.57
N LEU A 17 4.15 -36.28 18.37
CA LEU A 17 2.89 -35.59 18.61
C LEU A 17 1.79 -35.99 17.61
N PHE A 18 2.19 -36.23 16.37
CA PHE A 18 1.28 -36.47 15.27
C PHE A 18 1.31 -37.90 14.73
N ALA A 19 2.11 -38.77 15.36
CA ALA A 19 2.29 -40.18 14.97
C ALA A 19 2.65 -40.34 13.49
N ILE A 20 3.61 -39.55 13.01
CA ILE A 20 4.10 -39.56 11.62
C ILE A 20 5.60 -39.78 11.59
N GLU A 21 6.09 -40.38 10.51
CA GLU A 21 7.51 -40.49 10.21
C GLU A 21 7.87 -39.44 9.15
N LEU A 22 8.29 -38.28 9.61
CA LEU A 22 8.54 -37.11 8.73
C LEU A 22 9.54 -37.41 7.62
N ARG A 23 10.52 -38.26 7.89
CA ARG A 23 11.56 -38.64 6.91
C ARG A 23 10.97 -39.46 5.77
N ASP A 24 10.07 -40.39 6.06
CA ASP A 24 9.40 -41.21 5.07
C ASP A 24 8.45 -40.40 4.21
N GLU A 25 7.65 -39.54 4.87
CA GLU A 25 6.78 -38.59 4.16
C GLU A 25 7.56 -37.65 3.22
N LEU A 26 8.68 -37.12 3.66
CA LEU A 26 9.56 -36.28 2.84
C LEU A 26 10.19 -37.05 1.67
N SER A 27 10.47 -38.33 1.83
CA SER A 27 11.02 -39.17 0.75
C SER A 27 10.04 -39.27 -0.42
N PHE A 28 8.74 -39.26 -0.12
CA PHE A 28 7.68 -39.28 -1.12
C PHE A 28 7.60 -37.96 -1.93
N PHE A 29 7.73 -36.80 -1.25
CA PHE A 29 7.62 -35.48 -1.88
C PHE A 29 8.92 -35.00 -2.52
N THR A 30 10.08 -35.55 -2.12
CA THR A 30 11.42 -35.10 -2.57
C THR A 30 11.57 -33.56 -2.57
N PRO A 31 11.28 -32.87 -1.44
CA PRO A 31 11.26 -31.41 -1.40
C PRO A 31 12.64 -30.82 -1.65
N SER A 32 12.67 -29.75 -2.47
CA SER A 32 13.91 -29.04 -2.77
C SER A 32 14.31 -28.04 -1.68
N GLY A 33 13.37 -27.65 -0.82
CA GLY A 33 13.53 -26.60 0.19
C GLY A 33 13.56 -25.19 -0.39
N LYS A 34 13.25 -25.03 -1.68
CA LYS A 34 13.20 -23.72 -2.34
C LYS A 34 12.19 -22.80 -1.64
N ALA A 35 12.53 -21.52 -1.54
CA ALA A 35 11.66 -20.54 -0.89
C ALA A 35 10.22 -20.56 -1.45
N GLY A 36 9.24 -20.75 -0.56
CA GLY A 36 7.82 -20.80 -0.90
C GLY A 36 7.33 -22.15 -1.44
N GLU A 37 8.16 -23.18 -1.48
CA GLU A 37 7.73 -24.56 -1.72
C GLU A 37 6.85 -25.05 -0.56
N LEU A 38 5.71 -25.68 -0.86
CA LEU A 38 4.76 -26.19 0.13
C LEU A 38 4.53 -27.68 -0.09
N ASN A 39 4.78 -28.49 0.94
CA ASN A 39 4.45 -29.91 0.97
C ASN A 39 3.50 -30.16 2.12
N GLU A 40 2.35 -30.77 1.85
CA GLU A 40 1.28 -30.98 2.81
C GLU A 40 1.23 -32.46 3.24
N ILE A 41 1.38 -32.71 4.52
CA ILE A 41 1.31 -34.02 5.14
C ILE A 41 0.01 -34.11 5.93
N PRO A 42 -0.95 -34.96 5.58
CA PRO A 42 -2.17 -35.14 6.36
C PRO A 42 -1.85 -35.77 7.73
N VAL A 43 -2.55 -35.32 8.77
CA VAL A 43 -2.46 -35.90 10.10
C VAL A 43 -3.63 -36.85 10.31
N SER A 44 -3.34 -38.13 10.51
CA SER A 44 -4.35 -39.19 10.66
C SER A 44 -4.76 -39.44 12.12
N ALA A 45 -4.18 -38.73 13.09
CA ALA A 45 -4.50 -38.91 14.50
C ALA A 45 -5.95 -38.40 14.81
N SER A 46 -6.80 -39.28 15.25
CA SER A 46 -8.25 -39.02 15.49
C SER A 46 -8.55 -37.91 16.51
N ASP A 47 -7.61 -37.66 17.42
CA ASP A 47 -7.78 -36.71 18.53
C ASP A 47 -6.97 -35.42 18.33
N SER A 48 -6.33 -35.23 17.16
CA SER A 48 -5.55 -34.04 16.85
C SER A 48 -6.42 -32.92 16.33
N PRO A 49 -6.32 -31.69 16.87
CA PRO A 49 -6.94 -30.51 16.27
C PRO A 49 -6.24 -30.08 14.99
N VAL A 50 -5.06 -30.65 14.67
CA VAL A 50 -4.29 -30.35 13.47
C VAL A 50 -4.66 -31.33 12.38
N GLU A 51 -5.16 -30.83 11.27
CA GLU A 51 -5.55 -31.62 10.10
C GLU A 51 -4.35 -31.94 9.19
N LYS A 52 -3.39 -31.03 9.14
CA LYS A 52 -2.23 -31.13 8.23
C LYS A 52 -0.99 -30.45 8.82
N ILE A 53 0.16 -30.99 8.49
CA ILE A 53 1.44 -30.34 8.66
C ILE A 53 1.88 -29.83 7.29
N ILE A 54 2.30 -28.56 7.24
CA ILE A 54 2.80 -27.93 6.01
C ILE A 54 4.29 -27.69 6.18
N LEU A 55 5.08 -28.33 5.35
CA LEU A 55 6.50 -28.04 5.25
C LEU A 55 6.70 -26.90 4.26
N LEU A 56 7.25 -25.80 4.76
CA LEU A 56 7.45 -24.58 4.00
C LEU A 56 8.94 -24.38 3.72
N GLY A 57 9.30 -24.36 2.45
CA GLY A 57 10.66 -24.09 2.01
C GLY A 57 11.06 -22.63 2.30
N LEU A 58 12.22 -22.45 2.94
CA LEU A 58 12.77 -21.12 3.29
C LEU A 58 13.99 -20.73 2.44
N GLY A 59 14.38 -21.56 1.46
CA GLY A 59 15.51 -21.29 0.58
C GLY A 59 16.81 -21.04 1.34
N ASP A 60 17.50 -19.95 1.00
CA ASP A 60 18.74 -19.50 1.65
C ASP A 60 18.51 -18.72 2.96
N GLN A 61 17.29 -18.64 3.42
CA GLN A 61 16.86 -17.88 4.62
C GLN A 61 17.20 -16.38 4.59
N SER A 62 17.39 -15.81 3.42
CA SER A 62 17.46 -14.36 3.25
C SER A 62 16.09 -13.71 3.50
N LEU A 63 16.05 -12.41 3.73
CA LEU A 63 14.77 -11.67 3.86
C LEU A 63 13.90 -11.80 2.60
N ALA A 64 14.52 -11.91 1.42
CA ALA A 64 13.82 -12.18 0.17
C ALA A 64 13.15 -13.56 0.16
N SER A 65 13.84 -14.58 0.69
CA SER A 65 13.30 -15.93 0.85
C SER A 65 12.18 -15.99 1.87
N PHE A 66 12.28 -15.28 2.99
CA PHE A 66 11.17 -15.15 3.97
C PHE A 66 9.95 -14.42 3.38
N ARG A 67 10.14 -13.37 2.55
CA ARG A 67 9.02 -12.74 1.82
C ARG A 67 8.35 -13.73 0.88
N THR A 68 9.13 -14.52 0.15
CA THR A 68 8.60 -15.52 -0.79
C THR A 68 7.82 -16.62 -0.07
N ALA A 69 8.34 -17.12 1.05
CA ALA A 69 7.71 -18.12 1.90
C ALA A 69 6.41 -17.60 2.52
N GLY A 70 6.43 -16.41 3.11
CA GLY A 70 5.23 -15.76 3.67
C GLY A 70 4.14 -15.58 2.61
N ALA A 71 4.49 -15.06 1.44
CA ALA A 71 3.54 -14.90 0.34
C ALA A 71 2.96 -16.24 -0.16
N ALA A 72 3.73 -17.33 -0.13
CA ALA A 72 3.24 -18.66 -0.48
C ALA A 72 2.22 -19.17 0.53
N LEU A 73 2.53 -19.04 1.83
CA LEU A 73 1.59 -19.41 2.90
C LEU A 73 0.32 -18.57 2.85
N GLY A 74 0.43 -17.25 2.67
CA GLY A 74 -0.71 -16.36 2.52
C GLY A 74 -1.63 -16.74 1.35
N ARG A 75 -1.04 -17.06 0.18
CA ARG A 75 -1.83 -17.57 -0.96
C ARG A 75 -2.51 -18.90 -0.66
N LYS A 76 -1.87 -19.76 0.12
CA LYS A 76 -2.46 -21.05 0.57
C LYS A 76 -3.62 -20.83 1.54
N ALA A 77 -3.50 -19.85 2.44
CA ALA A 77 -4.54 -19.49 3.41
C ALA A 77 -5.74 -18.79 2.77
N ARG A 78 -5.54 -18.16 1.62
CA ARG A 78 -6.56 -17.35 0.94
C ARG A 78 -7.86 -18.13 0.69
N GLY A 79 -8.92 -17.74 1.37
CA GLY A 79 -10.25 -18.34 1.22
C GLY A 79 -10.38 -19.78 1.74
N ALA A 80 -9.38 -20.27 2.47
CA ALA A 80 -9.38 -21.64 2.99
C ALA A 80 -10.32 -21.80 4.20
N GLY A 81 -10.61 -20.73 4.95
CA GLY A 81 -11.41 -20.78 6.16
C GLY A 81 -10.78 -21.65 7.24
N LYS A 82 -9.46 -21.72 7.30
CA LYS A 82 -8.66 -22.55 8.20
C LYS A 82 -7.67 -21.68 8.97
N ASN A 83 -7.32 -22.09 10.18
CA ASN A 83 -6.26 -21.47 10.95
C ASN A 83 -4.93 -22.15 10.66
N PHE A 84 -3.91 -21.34 10.49
CA PHE A 84 -2.54 -21.77 10.25
C PHE A 84 -1.66 -21.27 11.39
N ALA A 85 -0.75 -22.12 11.88
CA ALA A 85 0.30 -21.70 12.80
C ALA A 85 1.66 -22.00 12.22
N THR A 86 2.62 -21.07 12.36
CA THR A 86 3.99 -21.26 11.90
C THR A 86 4.99 -20.94 13.00
N ILE A 87 6.05 -21.74 13.09
CA ILE A 87 7.17 -21.55 14.03
C ILE A 87 8.40 -20.91 13.38
N ALA A 88 8.36 -20.69 12.09
CA ALA A 88 9.34 -19.92 11.34
C ALA A 88 8.60 -18.70 10.73
N PRO A 89 9.19 -17.53 10.73
CA PRO A 89 10.55 -17.10 11.11
C PRO A 89 10.75 -16.87 12.61
N THR A 90 12.02 -16.63 13.03
CA THR A 90 12.36 -16.47 14.45
C THR A 90 12.98 -15.13 14.82
N LYS A 91 13.64 -14.44 13.87
CA LYS A 91 14.26 -13.13 14.10
C LYS A 91 13.31 -12.01 13.70
N ARG A 92 13.48 -10.84 14.33
CA ARG A 92 12.63 -9.66 14.13
C ARG A 92 12.38 -9.34 12.66
N ASP A 93 13.45 -9.16 11.88
CA ASP A 93 13.32 -8.75 10.46
C ASP A 93 12.76 -9.88 9.58
N GLU A 94 13.05 -11.14 9.91
CA GLU A 94 12.46 -12.30 9.26
C GLU A 94 10.94 -12.35 9.52
N ILE A 95 10.50 -12.11 10.77
CA ILE A 95 9.10 -12.08 11.16
C ILE A 95 8.37 -10.97 10.40
N ILE A 96 8.94 -9.77 10.36
CA ILE A 96 8.35 -8.63 9.64
C ILE A 96 8.20 -8.95 8.14
N ALA A 97 9.28 -9.40 7.51
CA ALA A 97 9.29 -9.73 6.08
C ALA A 97 8.28 -10.83 5.73
N PHE A 98 8.21 -11.87 6.54
CA PHE A 98 7.28 -12.98 6.38
C PHE A 98 5.83 -12.54 6.60
N ALA A 99 5.53 -11.89 7.73
CA ALA A 99 4.17 -11.52 8.12
C ALA A 99 3.52 -10.55 7.14
N ILE A 100 4.25 -9.50 6.71
CA ILE A 100 3.77 -8.59 5.68
C ILE A 100 3.43 -9.36 4.41
N SER A 101 4.35 -10.22 3.96
CA SER A 101 4.15 -10.96 2.72
C SER A 101 3.04 -12.00 2.81
N ALA A 102 2.84 -12.62 3.97
CA ALA A 102 1.73 -13.54 4.21
C ALA A 102 0.38 -12.80 4.12
N ALA A 103 0.24 -11.68 4.81
CA ALA A 103 -0.98 -10.86 4.75
C ALA A 103 -1.26 -10.36 3.31
N LEU A 104 -0.23 -9.89 2.59
CA LEU A 104 -0.39 -9.47 1.19
C LEU A 104 -0.67 -10.65 0.24
N GLY A 105 -0.19 -11.85 0.58
CA GLY A 105 -0.48 -13.08 -0.14
C GLY A 105 -1.93 -13.54 0.02
N GLU A 106 -2.52 -13.34 1.19
CA GLU A 106 -3.92 -13.65 1.49
C GLU A 106 -4.89 -12.64 0.88
N TYR A 107 -4.45 -11.41 0.66
CA TYR A 107 -5.30 -10.31 0.21
C TYR A 107 -6.18 -10.68 -0.99
N THR A 108 -7.48 -10.38 -0.87
CA THR A 108 -8.47 -10.48 -1.93
C THR A 108 -9.36 -9.24 -1.92
N TRP A 109 -9.80 -8.84 -3.09
CA TRP A 109 -10.80 -7.80 -3.24
C TRP A 109 -11.83 -8.22 -4.28
N ASN A 110 -13.12 -8.10 -3.95
CA ASN A 110 -14.21 -8.22 -4.90
C ASN A 110 -15.49 -7.55 -4.35
N GLN A 111 -16.39 -7.20 -5.25
CA GLN A 111 -17.75 -6.71 -4.95
C GLN A 111 -18.82 -7.62 -5.55
N LYS A 112 -18.52 -8.89 -5.74
CA LYS A 112 -19.48 -9.88 -6.23
C LYS A 112 -20.59 -10.07 -5.21
N SER A 113 -21.81 -10.32 -5.69
CA SER A 113 -22.97 -10.68 -4.87
C SER A 113 -22.86 -12.06 -4.20
N ALA A 114 -21.94 -12.90 -4.68
CA ALA A 114 -21.65 -14.19 -4.05
C ALA A 114 -21.06 -14.02 -2.65
N ALA A 115 -21.21 -15.04 -1.81
CA ALA A 115 -20.64 -15.07 -0.46
C ALA A 115 -19.12 -14.72 -0.49
N LYS A 116 -18.70 -13.92 0.48
CA LYS A 116 -17.26 -13.64 0.65
C LYS A 116 -16.54 -14.94 0.98
N PRO A 117 -15.29 -15.12 0.47
CA PRO A 117 -14.47 -16.25 0.90
C PRO A 117 -14.32 -16.25 2.42
N SER A 118 -14.23 -17.43 3.01
CA SER A 118 -13.95 -17.56 4.44
C SER A 118 -12.59 -16.95 4.76
N SER A 119 -12.50 -16.19 5.84
CA SER A 119 -11.23 -15.67 6.34
C SER A 119 -10.42 -16.81 6.95
N SER A 120 -9.11 -16.72 6.83
CA SER A 120 -8.14 -17.58 7.53
C SER A 120 -7.36 -16.75 8.53
N GLU A 121 -6.77 -17.39 9.51
CA GLU A 121 -5.85 -16.76 10.45
C GLU A 121 -4.47 -17.41 10.30
N ILE A 122 -3.42 -16.61 10.28
CA ILE A 122 -2.03 -17.07 10.26
C ILE A 122 -1.37 -16.59 11.54
N GLU A 123 -1.17 -17.51 12.47
CA GLU A 123 -0.45 -17.28 13.72
C GLU A 123 1.06 -17.52 13.52
N ILE A 124 1.88 -16.57 13.93
CA ILE A 124 3.33 -16.73 14.01
C ILE A 124 3.68 -16.97 15.48
N VAL A 125 4.11 -18.19 15.80
CA VAL A 125 4.48 -18.56 17.17
C VAL A 125 5.84 -17.94 17.50
N THR A 126 5.81 -16.89 18.32
CA THR A 126 6.98 -16.12 18.73
C THR A 126 6.87 -15.70 20.19
N ALA A 127 8.02 -15.53 20.88
CA ALA A 127 8.07 -14.98 22.23
C ALA A 127 7.90 -13.44 22.24
N ASP A 128 8.15 -12.78 21.11
CA ASP A 128 8.01 -11.34 20.96
C ASP A 128 6.93 -11.02 19.92
N ALA A 129 5.83 -10.42 20.38
CA ALA A 129 4.71 -10.06 19.53
C ALA A 129 4.91 -8.71 18.79
N GLU A 130 5.90 -7.89 19.17
CA GLU A 130 6.13 -6.56 18.57
C GLU A 130 6.33 -6.63 17.06
N PRO A 131 7.20 -7.50 16.51
CA PRO A 131 7.43 -7.58 15.07
C PRO A 131 6.16 -7.95 14.28
N VAL A 132 5.31 -8.81 14.84
CA VAL A 132 4.04 -9.20 14.24
C VAL A 132 3.07 -8.02 14.24
N ALA A 133 2.98 -7.30 15.37
CA ALA A 133 2.15 -6.11 15.47
C ALA A 133 2.61 -5.01 14.49
N TYR A 134 3.93 -4.78 14.39
CA TYR A 134 4.50 -3.84 13.42
C TYR A 134 4.13 -4.22 11.99
N ALA A 135 4.34 -5.48 11.61
CA ALA A 135 3.99 -6.01 10.30
C ALA A 135 2.48 -5.88 10.02
N GLY A 136 1.63 -6.08 11.03
CA GLY A 136 0.18 -5.90 10.96
C GLY A 136 -0.22 -4.47 10.61
N VAL A 137 0.46 -3.46 11.14
CA VAL A 137 0.19 -2.06 10.78
C VAL A 137 0.54 -1.79 9.32
N ILE A 138 1.71 -2.22 8.87
CA ILE A 138 2.17 -2.00 7.49
C ILE A 138 1.27 -2.74 6.50
N SER A 139 1.00 -4.03 6.73
CA SER A 139 0.16 -4.82 5.83
C SER A 139 -1.28 -4.29 5.76
N THR A 140 -1.85 -3.83 6.87
CA THR A 140 -3.17 -3.21 6.91
C THR A 140 -3.20 -1.94 6.04
N ALA A 141 -2.20 -1.07 6.17
CA ALA A 141 -2.11 0.16 5.37
C ALA A 141 -2.02 -0.16 3.86
N VAL A 142 -1.18 -1.15 3.48
CA VAL A 142 -1.07 -1.58 2.08
C VAL A 142 -2.37 -2.18 1.56
N CYS A 143 -3.04 -3.04 2.35
CA CYS A 143 -4.31 -3.65 1.95
C CYS A 143 -5.40 -2.57 1.78
N ARG A 144 -5.49 -1.60 2.67
CA ARG A 144 -6.46 -0.48 2.57
C ARG A 144 -6.17 0.40 1.36
N ALA A 145 -4.90 0.72 1.07
CA ALA A 145 -4.54 1.42 -0.16
C ALA A 145 -5.01 0.64 -1.40
N ARG A 146 -4.83 -0.68 -1.43
CA ARG A 146 -5.34 -1.55 -2.50
C ARG A 146 -6.86 -1.54 -2.59
N ASP A 147 -7.59 -1.54 -1.46
CA ASP A 147 -9.04 -1.45 -1.43
C ASP A 147 -9.53 -0.14 -2.06
N LEU A 148 -8.90 0.99 -1.70
CA LEU A 148 -9.17 2.27 -2.31
C LEU A 148 -8.92 2.25 -3.84
N ILE A 149 -7.80 1.66 -4.28
CA ILE A 149 -7.43 1.57 -5.70
C ILE A 149 -8.43 0.69 -6.46
N HIS A 150 -8.82 -0.46 -5.90
CA HIS A 150 -9.73 -1.40 -6.55
C HIS A 150 -11.18 -0.92 -6.62
N THR A 151 -11.60 -0.06 -5.70
CA THR A 151 -12.97 0.49 -5.69
C THR A 151 -13.30 1.15 -7.03
N PRO A 152 -14.45 0.83 -7.67
CA PRO A 152 -14.85 1.41 -8.95
C PRO A 152 -15.03 2.93 -8.89
N ALA A 153 -14.71 3.65 -9.97
CA ALA A 153 -14.72 5.11 -10.01
C ALA A 153 -16.12 5.73 -9.83
N ASN A 154 -17.18 5.02 -10.23
CA ASN A 154 -18.55 5.45 -9.98
C ASN A 154 -18.93 5.48 -8.49
N ILE A 155 -18.20 4.78 -7.63
CA ILE A 155 -18.29 4.83 -6.18
C ILE A 155 -17.25 5.82 -5.64
N LYS A 156 -16.02 5.66 -6.08
CA LYS A 156 -14.83 6.38 -5.63
C LYS A 156 -14.73 7.78 -6.25
N THR A 157 -15.70 8.62 -6.00
CA THR A 157 -15.66 10.04 -6.39
C THR A 157 -14.70 10.84 -5.51
N PRO A 158 -14.29 12.06 -5.90
CA PRO A 158 -13.49 12.93 -5.03
C PRO A 158 -14.11 13.16 -3.65
N LEU A 159 -15.43 13.27 -3.55
CA LEU A 159 -16.14 13.41 -2.27
C LEU A 159 -16.08 12.11 -1.44
N TRP A 160 -16.23 10.96 -2.07
CA TRP A 160 -16.10 9.67 -1.41
C TRP A 160 -14.69 9.49 -0.81
N MET A 161 -13.65 9.82 -1.57
CA MET A 161 -12.26 9.81 -1.08
C MET A 161 -12.08 10.72 0.14
N ALA A 162 -12.68 11.92 0.12
CA ALA A 162 -12.64 12.82 1.26
C ALA A 162 -13.34 12.23 2.49
N ASN A 163 -14.45 11.53 2.31
CA ASN A 163 -15.16 10.87 3.41
C ASN A 163 -14.38 9.68 3.97
N GLN A 164 -13.69 8.90 3.14
CA GLN A 164 -12.76 7.86 3.61
C GLN A 164 -11.64 8.47 4.45
N ALA A 165 -11.02 9.56 3.99
CA ALA A 165 -9.97 10.24 4.72
C ALA A 165 -10.46 10.78 6.08
N ARG A 166 -11.71 11.30 6.17
CA ARG A 166 -12.30 11.74 7.45
C ARG A 166 -12.53 10.60 8.43
N ALA A 167 -13.08 9.48 7.96
CA ALA A 167 -13.30 8.31 8.81
C ALA A 167 -11.98 7.84 9.42
N ILE A 168 -10.97 7.71 8.60
CA ILE A 168 -9.64 7.28 8.98
C ILE A 168 -8.99 8.28 9.96
N ALA A 169 -9.04 9.58 9.67
CA ALA A 169 -8.46 10.60 10.55
C ALA A 169 -9.08 10.56 11.95
N SER A 170 -10.39 10.34 12.04
CA SER A 170 -11.11 10.18 13.32
C SER A 170 -10.59 9.00 14.11
N ASP A 171 -10.43 7.83 13.46
CA ASP A 171 -10.01 6.58 14.13
C ASP A 171 -8.58 6.66 14.70
N TYR A 172 -7.72 7.47 14.10
CA TYR A 172 -6.29 7.56 14.46
C TYR A 172 -5.88 8.90 15.10
N GLY A 173 -6.85 9.79 15.35
CA GLY A 173 -6.60 11.09 15.99
C GLY A 173 -5.73 12.02 15.14
N LEU A 174 -5.85 11.93 13.81
CA LEU A 174 -5.19 12.85 12.89
C LEU A 174 -6.00 14.13 12.75
N GLU A 175 -5.31 15.25 12.60
CA GLU A 175 -5.95 16.47 12.16
C GLU A 175 -6.27 16.37 10.66
N ILE A 176 -7.49 16.76 10.28
CA ILE A 176 -7.91 16.74 8.88
C ILE A 176 -8.60 18.05 8.50
N ASN A 177 -8.22 18.58 7.34
CA ASN A 177 -8.94 19.65 6.67
C ASN A 177 -9.25 19.25 5.22
N VAL A 178 -10.48 19.45 4.78
CA VAL A 178 -10.92 19.11 3.43
C VAL A 178 -11.48 20.35 2.76
N LEU A 179 -10.81 20.80 1.71
CA LEU A 179 -11.24 21.92 0.89
C LEU A 179 -12.00 21.43 -0.35
N GLY A 180 -13.04 22.17 -0.74
CA GLY A 180 -13.83 21.90 -1.93
C GLY A 180 -14.61 23.17 -2.35
N GLY A 181 -15.12 23.22 -3.59
CA GLY A 181 -15.87 24.33 -4.11
C GLY A 181 -15.10 25.66 -4.05
N THR A 182 -15.68 26.70 -3.47
CA THR A 182 -15.08 28.03 -3.37
C THR A 182 -13.82 28.09 -2.50
N ALA A 183 -13.64 27.17 -1.57
CA ALA A 183 -12.43 27.08 -0.74
C ALA A 183 -11.17 26.70 -1.57
N LEU A 184 -11.36 26.21 -2.79
CA LEU A 184 -10.27 25.89 -3.72
C LEU A 184 -9.86 27.05 -4.64
N LYS A 185 -10.34 28.28 -4.40
CA LYS A 185 -10.10 29.42 -5.32
C LYS A 185 -8.62 29.65 -5.66
N GLU A 186 -7.71 29.36 -4.72
CA GLU A 186 -6.26 29.53 -4.88
C GLU A 186 -5.56 28.28 -5.46
N PHE A 187 -6.28 27.16 -5.60
CA PHE A 187 -5.74 25.90 -6.13
C PHE A 187 -6.04 25.80 -7.63
N GLY A 188 -5.38 26.64 -8.42
CA GLY A 188 -5.68 26.78 -9.85
C GLY A 188 -5.50 25.51 -10.64
N GLY A 189 -4.44 24.75 -10.38
CA GLY A 189 -4.17 23.47 -11.04
C GLY A 189 -5.19 22.41 -10.72
N LEU A 190 -5.50 22.23 -9.43
CA LEU A 190 -6.52 21.27 -9.00
C LEU A 190 -7.90 21.59 -9.57
N ARG A 191 -8.26 22.88 -9.61
CA ARG A 191 -9.51 23.35 -10.21
C ARG A 191 -9.55 23.15 -11.72
N ALA A 192 -8.47 23.45 -12.42
CA ALA A 192 -8.42 23.33 -13.87
C ALA A 192 -8.74 21.92 -14.34
N VAL A 193 -8.15 20.90 -13.70
CA VAL A 193 -8.48 19.51 -14.00
C VAL A 193 -9.87 19.14 -13.48
N GLY A 194 -10.19 19.47 -12.23
CA GLY A 194 -11.43 19.10 -11.56
C GLY A 194 -12.69 19.76 -12.13
N ASN A 195 -12.57 20.88 -12.85
CA ASN A 195 -13.69 21.51 -13.55
C ASN A 195 -14.27 20.63 -14.66
N SER A 196 -13.53 19.64 -15.13
CA SER A 196 -14.00 18.65 -16.10
C SER A 196 -15.15 17.80 -15.56
N SER A 197 -15.23 17.62 -14.22
CA SER A 197 -16.27 16.88 -13.51
C SER A 197 -16.68 17.65 -12.25
N PRO A 198 -17.50 18.71 -12.41
CA PRO A 198 -17.78 19.66 -11.31
C PRO A 198 -18.69 19.10 -10.21
N ASN A 199 -19.37 18.00 -10.43
CA ASN A 199 -20.27 17.39 -9.45
C ASN A 199 -19.92 15.89 -9.26
N PRO A 200 -19.26 15.55 -8.12
CA PRO A 200 -19.11 16.31 -6.87
C PRO A 200 -17.92 17.29 -6.83
N GLY A 201 -17.15 17.47 -7.91
CA GLY A 201 -16.02 18.38 -8.02
C GLY A 201 -14.78 17.98 -7.20
N PRO A 202 -13.65 18.67 -7.41
CA PRO A 202 -12.37 18.32 -6.79
C PRO A 202 -12.36 18.55 -5.29
N ARG A 203 -11.42 17.88 -4.62
CA ARG A 203 -11.14 18.01 -3.19
C ARG A 203 -9.65 18.10 -2.95
N PHE A 204 -9.24 18.99 -2.05
CA PHE A 204 -7.91 19.01 -1.48
C PHE A 204 -8.00 18.53 -0.04
N ILE A 205 -7.31 17.47 0.29
CA ILE A 205 -7.33 16.85 1.62
C ILE A 205 -5.99 17.09 2.28
N HIS A 206 -6.00 17.69 3.45
CA HIS A 206 -4.83 17.95 4.28
C HIS A 206 -4.96 17.12 5.55
N LEU A 207 -4.06 16.15 5.72
CA LEU A 207 -3.92 15.33 6.93
C LEU A 207 -2.66 15.76 7.68
N THR A 208 -2.72 15.83 9.00
CA THR A 208 -1.55 16.10 9.84
C THR A 208 -1.46 15.10 10.99
N TYR A 209 -0.30 14.49 11.10
CA TYR A 209 0.13 13.74 12.27
C TYR A 209 1.21 14.53 13.01
N THR A 210 1.01 14.74 14.31
CA THR A 210 2.00 15.32 15.22
C THR A 210 2.30 14.31 16.31
N PRO A 211 3.56 13.85 16.49
CA PRO A 211 3.88 12.83 17.48
C PRO A 211 3.67 13.37 18.90
N LYS A 212 3.14 12.52 19.79
CA LYS A 212 2.95 12.84 21.20
C LYS A 212 4.25 12.53 21.95
N GLY A 213 4.72 13.42 22.85
CA GLY A 213 5.72 13.10 23.87
C GLY A 213 7.20 13.17 23.45
N GLY A 214 7.56 13.94 22.44
CA GLY A 214 8.97 14.22 22.13
C GLY A 214 9.69 14.92 23.29
N LYS A 215 10.97 14.58 23.56
CA LYS A 215 11.79 15.33 24.54
C LYS A 215 11.78 16.80 24.15
N LYS A 216 11.47 17.70 25.08
CA LYS A 216 11.34 19.16 24.87
C LYS A 216 12.56 19.84 24.19
N SER A 217 13.69 19.14 24.06
CA SER A 217 14.96 19.66 23.53
C SER A 217 15.32 19.18 22.11
N SER A 218 14.60 18.24 21.51
CA SER A 218 14.91 17.73 20.16
C SER A 218 13.93 18.28 19.12
N ARG A 219 14.46 18.84 18.03
CA ARG A 219 13.69 19.22 16.86
C ARG A 219 13.01 17.97 16.28
N ILE A 220 11.69 18.01 16.11
CA ILE A 220 10.94 16.96 15.45
C ILE A 220 11.06 17.16 13.93
N PRO A 221 11.58 16.19 13.18
CA PRO A 221 11.61 16.27 11.73
C PRO A 221 10.20 16.43 11.15
N HIS A 222 10.07 17.20 10.07
CA HIS A 222 8.80 17.41 9.37
C HIS A 222 8.90 16.88 7.94
N VAL A 223 8.10 15.90 7.63
CA VAL A 223 7.98 15.32 6.28
C VAL A 223 6.64 15.74 5.68
N VAL A 224 6.64 16.21 4.44
CA VAL A 224 5.42 16.46 3.69
C VAL A 224 5.29 15.46 2.56
N LEU A 225 4.14 14.81 2.48
CA LEU A 225 3.79 13.84 1.46
C LEU A 225 2.73 14.43 0.53
N VAL A 226 2.91 14.32 -0.79
CA VAL A 226 1.95 14.81 -1.78
C VAL A 226 1.51 13.66 -2.67
N GLY A 227 0.21 13.41 -2.77
CA GLY A 227 -0.34 12.28 -3.52
C GLY A 227 -1.22 12.70 -4.69
N LYS A 228 -0.92 12.18 -5.90
CA LYS A 228 -1.82 12.27 -7.06
C LYS A 228 -3.10 11.48 -6.77
N GLY A 229 -4.25 12.11 -6.96
CA GLY A 229 -5.55 11.56 -6.62
C GLY A 229 -6.58 11.66 -7.75
N ILE A 230 -6.24 11.28 -8.97
CA ILE A 230 -7.19 11.28 -10.08
C ILE A 230 -8.07 10.03 -9.99
N THR A 231 -9.33 10.21 -9.57
CA THR A 231 -10.25 9.10 -9.30
C THR A 231 -10.66 8.33 -10.55
N PHE A 232 -10.66 9.01 -11.70
CA PHE A 232 -10.72 8.42 -13.02
C PHE A 232 -10.07 9.35 -14.04
N ASP A 233 -9.28 8.80 -14.96
CA ASP A 233 -8.56 9.56 -15.97
C ASP A 233 -8.90 9.09 -17.38
N THR A 234 -9.61 9.91 -18.13
CA THR A 234 -9.89 9.69 -19.56
C THR A 234 -8.85 10.34 -20.47
N GLY A 235 -7.93 11.16 -19.90
CA GLY A 235 -7.08 12.08 -20.64
C GLY A 235 -7.71 13.47 -20.83
N GLY A 236 -8.96 13.68 -20.42
CA GLY A 236 -9.68 14.94 -20.66
C GLY A 236 -10.00 15.13 -22.13
N ILE A 237 -9.83 16.35 -22.67
CA ILE A 237 -10.03 16.66 -24.10
C ILE A 237 -8.98 15.93 -24.97
N SER A 238 -7.75 15.76 -24.49
CA SER A 238 -6.74 14.89 -25.12
C SER A 238 -7.03 13.42 -24.77
N LEU A 239 -8.15 12.92 -25.29
CA LEU A 239 -8.74 11.63 -24.94
C LEU A 239 -7.80 10.45 -25.20
N LYS A 240 -7.63 9.60 -24.19
CA LYS A 240 -6.87 8.34 -24.35
C LYS A 240 -7.57 7.38 -25.33
N PRO A 241 -6.82 6.53 -26.03
CA PRO A 241 -7.42 5.39 -26.75
C PRO A 241 -8.24 4.52 -25.78
N ALA A 242 -9.28 3.84 -26.27
CA ALA A 242 -10.16 3.00 -25.45
C ALA A 242 -9.41 1.99 -24.58
N THR A 243 -8.36 1.37 -25.11
CA THR A 243 -7.47 0.45 -24.36
C THR A 243 -6.65 1.17 -23.27
N GLY A 244 -6.37 2.45 -23.44
CA GLY A 244 -5.64 3.27 -22.47
C GLY A 244 -6.52 3.74 -21.31
N ILE A 245 -7.85 3.80 -21.49
CA ILE A 245 -8.81 4.19 -20.45
C ILE A 245 -9.08 3.04 -19.48
N LEU A 246 -8.98 1.80 -19.98
CA LEU A 246 -9.25 0.62 -19.18
C LEU A 246 -8.30 0.56 -17.97
N GLY A 247 -8.89 0.50 -16.79
CA GLY A 247 -8.14 0.46 -15.52
C GLY A 247 -7.83 1.82 -14.90
N MET A 248 -8.11 2.95 -15.57
CA MET A 248 -7.78 4.32 -15.08
C MET A 248 -8.43 4.71 -13.74
N LYS A 249 -9.23 3.84 -13.14
CA LYS A 249 -9.64 3.97 -11.72
C LYS A 249 -8.45 3.90 -10.73
N TYR A 250 -7.30 3.41 -11.16
CA TYR A 250 -6.11 3.33 -10.31
C TYR A 250 -5.31 4.64 -10.22
N ASP A 251 -5.66 5.66 -10.99
CA ASP A 251 -4.87 6.88 -11.16
C ASP A 251 -4.85 7.81 -9.92
N MET A 252 -5.46 7.34 -8.85
CA MET A 252 -5.44 7.93 -7.51
C MET A 252 -4.55 7.13 -6.52
N ALA A 253 -3.77 6.17 -7.00
CA ALA A 253 -2.95 5.33 -6.13
C ALA A 253 -1.91 6.13 -5.34
N GLY A 254 -1.41 7.25 -5.87
CA GLY A 254 -0.52 8.16 -5.14
C GLY A 254 -1.17 8.70 -3.87
N ALA A 255 -2.39 9.24 -3.98
CA ALA A 255 -3.14 9.76 -2.83
C ALA A 255 -3.49 8.64 -1.83
N ALA A 256 -3.87 7.46 -2.31
CA ALA A 256 -4.14 6.31 -1.44
C ALA A 256 -2.89 5.90 -0.65
N THR A 257 -1.74 5.79 -1.33
CA THR A 257 -0.46 5.43 -0.70
C THR A 257 -0.04 6.45 0.36
N VAL A 258 -0.08 7.73 0.02
CA VAL A 258 0.30 8.83 0.93
C VAL A 258 -0.62 8.90 2.14
N GLY A 259 -1.93 8.76 1.94
CA GLY A 259 -2.90 8.73 3.02
C GLY A 259 -2.67 7.57 3.99
N GLU A 260 -2.56 6.35 3.47
CA GLU A 260 -2.38 5.14 4.30
C GLU A 260 -0.99 5.09 4.96
N ALA A 261 0.07 5.60 4.30
CA ALA A 261 1.38 5.75 4.92
C ALA A 261 1.35 6.70 6.13
N THR A 262 0.64 7.83 6.00
CA THR A 262 0.45 8.79 7.12
C THR A 262 -0.24 8.12 8.31
N LEU A 263 -1.22 7.25 8.06
CA LEU A 263 -1.89 6.48 9.09
C LEU A 263 -0.98 5.46 9.75
N ALA A 264 -0.21 4.71 8.96
CA ALA A 264 0.73 3.74 9.49
C ALA A 264 1.76 4.41 10.40
N ILE A 265 2.30 5.56 9.99
CA ILE A 265 3.24 6.37 10.79
C ILE A 265 2.60 6.81 12.11
N ALA A 266 1.35 7.28 12.06
CA ALA A 266 0.62 7.69 13.27
C ALA A 266 0.35 6.50 14.21
N LYS A 267 -0.05 5.36 13.67
CA LYS A 267 -0.34 4.15 14.45
C LYS A 267 0.92 3.57 15.10
N LEU A 268 2.05 3.67 14.42
CA LEU A 268 3.36 3.27 14.96
C LEU A 268 3.92 4.29 15.94
N GLY A 269 3.32 5.47 16.08
CA GLY A 269 3.79 6.52 17.00
C GLY A 269 5.18 7.04 16.66
N LEU A 270 5.54 7.07 15.36
CA LEU A 270 6.90 7.44 14.96
C LEU A 270 7.22 8.91 15.33
N PRO A 271 8.45 9.22 15.74
CA PRO A 271 8.86 10.55 16.24
C PRO A 271 9.11 11.54 15.08
N VAL A 272 8.16 11.66 14.17
CA VAL A 272 8.21 12.52 12.99
C VAL A 272 6.86 13.23 12.81
N LYS A 273 6.86 14.52 12.52
CA LYS A 273 5.65 15.22 12.07
C LYS A 273 5.43 14.90 10.59
N VAL A 274 4.22 14.51 10.24
CA VAL A 274 3.84 14.26 8.83
C VAL A 274 2.68 15.15 8.45
N THR A 275 2.80 15.82 7.32
CA THR A 275 1.71 16.50 6.64
C THR A 275 1.48 15.82 5.29
N ALA A 276 0.26 15.38 5.02
CA ALA A 276 -0.09 14.75 3.76
C ALA A 276 -1.11 15.59 2.98
N PHE A 277 -0.82 15.85 1.71
CA PHE A 277 -1.70 16.53 0.77
C PHE A 277 -2.19 15.54 -0.29
N LEU A 278 -3.50 15.30 -0.33
CA LEU A 278 -4.13 14.46 -1.32
C LEU A 278 -4.88 15.36 -2.32
N CYS A 279 -4.40 15.41 -3.55
CA CYS A 279 -4.93 16.27 -4.62
C CYS A 279 -5.95 15.48 -5.43
N ILE A 280 -7.23 15.53 -5.05
CA ILE A 280 -8.26 14.65 -5.57
C ILE A 280 -9.12 15.37 -6.62
N ALA A 281 -9.15 14.81 -7.83
CA ALA A 281 -9.97 15.28 -8.95
C ALA A 281 -10.40 14.11 -9.85
N GLU A 282 -11.23 14.38 -10.83
CA GLU A 282 -11.57 13.49 -11.92
C GLU A 282 -11.23 14.19 -13.23
N ASN A 283 -10.60 13.51 -14.19
CA ASN A 283 -10.21 14.08 -15.48
C ASN A 283 -11.10 13.51 -16.60
N MET A 284 -12.09 14.31 -17.03
CA MET A 284 -13.13 13.89 -17.96
C MET A 284 -13.24 14.82 -19.17
N PRO A 285 -13.69 14.36 -20.34
CA PRO A 285 -14.10 15.23 -21.42
C PRO A 285 -15.48 15.84 -21.08
N SER A 286 -15.58 17.15 -21.08
CA SER A 286 -16.85 17.85 -20.84
C SER A 286 -16.82 19.26 -21.40
N GLY A 287 -17.97 19.93 -21.39
CA GLY A 287 -18.09 21.33 -21.80
C GLY A 287 -17.36 22.33 -20.87
N SER A 288 -17.02 21.91 -19.65
CA SER A 288 -16.26 22.71 -18.68
C SER A 288 -14.80 22.25 -18.50
N ALA A 289 -14.35 21.25 -19.28
CA ALA A 289 -13.00 20.74 -19.20
C ALA A 289 -11.97 21.77 -19.70
N THR A 290 -10.78 21.76 -19.09
CA THR A 290 -9.60 22.48 -19.58
C THR A 290 -9.22 21.97 -20.95
N ARG A 291 -8.82 22.89 -21.85
CA ARG A 291 -8.48 22.60 -23.25
C ARG A 291 -6.98 22.77 -23.48
N PRO A 292 -6.40 22.12 -24.47
CA PRO A 292 -5.10 22.52 -24.99
C PRO A 292 -5.08 24.02 -25.31
N ASN A 293 -3.97 24.68 -24.96
CA ASN A 293 -3.73 26.13 -25.02
C ASN A 293 -4.42 26.97 -23.94
N ASP A 294 -5.24 26.39 -23.06
CA ASP A 294 -5.67 27.12 -21.86
C ASP A 294 -4.48 27.40 -20.93
N VAL A 295 -4.50 28.55 -20.28
CA VAL A 295 -3.48 28.95 -19.31
C VAL A 295 -4.03 28.80 -17.89
N VAL A 296 -3.29 28.05 -17.07
CA VAL A 296 -3.62 27.80 -15.68
C VAL A 296 -2.65 28.56 -14.77
N THR A 297 -3.19 29.30 -13.79
CA THR A 297 -2.38 30.00 -12.79
C THR A 297 -2.48 29.26 -11.45
N PHE A 298 -1.32 28.89 -10.89
CA PHE A 298 -1.21 28.22 -9.59
C PHE A 298 -1.25 29.20 -8.42
N ARG A 299 -1.38 28.67 -7.18
CA ARG A 299 -1.50 29.47 -5.97
C ARG A 299 -0.32 30.47 -5.73
N ASN A 300 0.87 30.21 -6.24
CA ASN A 300 2.01 31.11 -6.13
C ASN A 300 2.09 32.16 -7.27
N GLY A 301 1.05 32.27 -8.10
CA GLY A 301 0.98 33.22 -9.22
C GLY A 301 1.70 32.78 -10.50
N LYS A 302 2.44 31.66 -10.49
CA LYS A 302 3.03 31.11 -11.71
C LYS A 302 1.96 30.53 -12.62
N SER A 303 2.13 30.73 -13.94
CA SER A 303 1.20 30.23 -14.96
C SER A 303 1.87 29.20 -15.84
N VAL A 304 1.07 28.26 -16.35
CA VAL A 304 1.47 27.25 -17.31
C VAL A 304 0.42 27.12 -18.41
N GLU A 305 0.86 27.00 -19.65
CA GLU A 305 0.02 26.64 -20.78
C GLU A 305 -0.17 25.12 -20.82
N ILE A 306 -1.40 24.67 -20.94
CA ILE A 306 -1.74 23.25 -21.07
C ILE A 306 -1.60 22.84 -22.53
N THR A 307 -0.59 22.05 -22.84
CA THR A 307 -0.40 21.52 -24.19
C THR A 307 -1.05 20.15 -24.40
N ASN A 308 -1.28 19.42 -23.30
CA ASN A 308 -1.90 18.10 -23.30
C ASN A 308 -2.68 17.90 -21.98
N THR A 309 -3.98 17.71 -22.07
CA THR A 309 -4.84 17.51 -20.88
C THR A 309 -4.69 16.11 -20.24
N ASP A 310 -3.99 15.18 -20.89
CA ASP A 310 -3.57 13.88 -20.36
C ASP A 310 -2.27 13.97 -19.52
N ALA A 311 -1.77 15.17 -19.30
CA ALA A 311 -0.69 15.48 -18.36
C ALA A 311 -1.22 16.13 -17.07
N GLU A 312 -2.41 15.78 -16.65
CA GLU A 312 -3.20 16.34 -15.55
C GLU A 312 -2.56 16.10 -14.17
N GLY A 313 -1.85 14.96 -14.00
CA GLY A 313 -1.27 14.57 -12.72
C GLY A 313 -0.31 15.62 -12.16
N ARG A 314 0.60 16.13 -12.96
CA ARG A 314 1.51 17.20 -12.56
C ARG A 314 0.80 18.53 -12.29
N ILE A 315 -0.32 18.77 -12.93
CA ILE A 315 -1.12 19.97 -12.77
C ILE A 315 -1.87 19.95 -11.43
N VAL A 316 -2.53 18.82 -11.08
CA VAL A 316 -3.24 18.70 -9.80
C VAL A 316 -2.29 18.70 -8.60
N MET A 317 -1.06 18.16 -8.76
CA MET A 317 -0.10 18.11 -7.67
C MET A 317 0.63 19.44 -7.45
N ALA A 318 0.73 20.30 -8.47
CA ALA A 318 1.51 21.54 -8.39
C ALA A 318 1.11 22.42 -7.21
N ASP A 319 -0.18 22.65 -6.99
CA ASP A 319 -0.66 23.46 -5.84
C ASP A 319 -0.32 22.81 -4.49
N GLY A 320 -0.38 21.47 -4.42
CA GLY A 320 0.03 20.70 -3.24
C GLY A 320 1.54 20.82 -2.96
N LEU A 321 2.37 20.74 -4.00
CA LEU A 321 3.82 20.89 -3.90
C LEU A 321 4.23 22.32 -3.55
N ILE A 322 3.53 23.33 -4.07
CA ILE A 322 3.73 24.72 -3.69
C ILE A 322 3.44 24.90 -2.20
N LEU A 323 2.29 24.42 -1.74
CA LEU A 323 1.91 24.50 -0.32
C LEU A 323 2.89 23.71 0.57
N ALA A 324 3.38 22.55 0.10
CA ALA A 324 4.41 21.78 0.79
C ALA A 324 5.69 22.60 0.98
N SER A 325 6.13 23.29 -0.06
CA SER A 325 7.32 24.15 -0.02
C SER A 325 7.15 25.35 0.92
N GLU A 326 5.93 25.92 1.01
CA GLU A 326 5.61 27.02 1.95
C GLU A 326 5.78 26.60 3.42
N LEU A 327 5.57 25.33 3.74
CA LEU A 327 5.75 24.78 5.09
C LEU A 327 7.21 24.59 5.50
N LYS A 328 8.15 24.72 4.57
CA LYS A 328 9.61 24.56 4.78
C LYS A 328 9.93 23.26 5.56
N PRO A 329 9.47 22.09 5.11
CA PRO A 329 9.75 20.83 5.79
C PRO A 329 11.20 20.39 5.59
N ASP A 330 11.60 19.33 6.29
CA ASP A 330 12.91 18.68 6.10
C ASP A 330 12.95 17.82 4.83
N LEU A 331 11.79 17.27 4.43
CA LEU A 331 11.67 16.43 3.24
C LEU A 331 10.27 16.59 2.62
N ILE A 332 10.23 16.65 1.30
CA ILE A 332 8.99 16.53 0.50
C ILE A 332 9.10 15.28 -0.35
N VAL A 333 8.10 14.42 -0.28
CA VAL A 333 7.97 13.23 -1.15
C VAL A 333 6.63 13.31 -1.86
N ASP A 334 6.63 13.20 -3.18
CA ASP A 334 5.39 13.02 -3.94
C ASP A 334 5.27 11.60 -4.49
N VAL A 335 4.04 11.12 -4.61
CA VAL A 335 3.71 9.80 -5.13
C VAL A 335 2.63 9.93 -6.20
N ALA A 336 2.92 9.42 -7.39
CA ALA A 336 2.01 9.56 -8.52
C ALA A 336 2.10 8.39 -9.50
N THR A 337 0.95 7.99 -10.03
CA THR A 337 0.82 7.19 -11.26
C THR A 337 0.95 8.14 -12.46
N LEU A 338 2.13 8.73 -12.65
CA LEU A 338 2.29 9.96 -13.42
C LEU A 338 2.30 9.73 -14.93
N THR A 339 3.02 8.70 -15.39
CA THR A 339 3.21 8.47 -16.83
C THR A 339 3.49 7.01 -17.17
N GLY A 340 2.93 6.53 -18.27
CA GLY A 340 3.27 5.23 -18.84
C GLY A 340 4.73 5.09 -19.26
N ALA A 341 5.44 6.19 -19.47
CA ALA A 341 6.86 6.18 -19.81
C ALA A 341 7.73 5.49 -18.74
N ALA A 342 7.38 5.61 -17.46
CA ALA A 342 8.08 4.92 -16.38
C ALA A 342 8.02 3.39 -16.56
N ARG A 343 6.87 2.84 -16.99
CA ARG A 343 6.72 1.40 -17.27
C ARG A 343 7.51 0.96 -18.50
N VAL A 344 7.60 1.82 -19.51
CA VAL A 344 8.40 1.55 -20.70
C VAL A 344 9.89 1.50 -20.34
N ALA A 345 10.35 2.43 -19.50
CA ALA A 345 11.75 2.53 -19.11
C ALA A 345 12.19 1.45 -18.11
N LEU A 346 11.34 1.12 -17.13
CA LEU A 346 11.70 0.30 -15.95
C LEU A 346 11.01 -1.07 -15.91
N GLY A 347 10.00 -1.28 -16.75
CA GLY A 347 9.14 -2.47 -16.69
C GLY A 347 8.09 -2.38 -15.58
N ASN A 348 7.41 -3.53 -15.33
CA ASN A 348 6.26 -3.58 -14.42
C ASN A 348 6.61 -3.91 -12.96
N ARG A 349 7.90 -4.12 -12.65
CA ARG A 349 8.35 -4.59 -11.33
C ARG A 349 9.07 -3.52 -10.52
N PHE A 350 9.39 -2.39 -11.13
CA PHE A 350 10.15 -1.31 -10.50
C PHE A 350 9.35 -0.03 -10.45
N THR A 351 9.48 0.68 -9.36
CA THR A 351 8.97 2.04 -9.19
C THR A 351 10.08 3.03 -9.52
N GLY A 352 9.78 4.03 -10.34
CA GLY A 352 10.71 5.13 -10.61
C GLY A 352 10.87 5.99 -9.37
N LEU A 353 12.11 6.22 -8.93
CA LEU A 353 12.45 7.09 -7.81
C LEU A 353 13.39 8.18 -8.37
N MET A 354 13.02 9.45 -8.15
CA MET A 354 13.73 10.63 -8.64
C MET A 354 13.81 11.66 -7.52
N GLY A 355 14.93 12.37 -7.42
CA GLY A 355 15.14 13.40 -6.40
C GLY A 355 16.61 13.78 -6.29
N ASP A 356 16.98 14.45 -5.21
CA ASP A 356 18.39 14.62 -4.87
C ASP A 356 18.99 13.28 -4.40
N ASP A 357 20.30 13.12 -4.60
CA ASP A 357 20.98 11.83 -4.38
C ASP A 357 20.82 11.33 -2.94
N SER A 358 20.85 12.20 -1.96
CA SER A 358 20.74 11.82 -0.54
C SER A 358 19.35 11.31 -0.16
N SER A 359 18.31 11.97 -0.65
CA SER A 359 16.92 11.56 -0.44
C SER A 359 16.62 10.26 -1.20
N VAL A 360 17.12 10.11 -2.42
CA VAL A 360 16.96 8.89 -3.22
C VAL A 360 17.62 7.69 -2.54
N GLU A 361 18.86 7.81 -2.06
CA GLU A 361 19.54 6.70 -1.37
C GLU A 361 18.87 6.37 -0.04
N THR A 362 18.36 7.36 0.69
CA THR A 362 17.60 7.14 1.92
C THR A 362 16.32 6.32 1.66
N LEU A 363 15.52 6.71 0.67
CA LEU A 363 14.28 6.01 0.31
C LEU A 363 14.52 4.62 -0.30
N LYS A 364 15.66 4.44 -0.98
CA LYS A 364 16.03 3.16 -1.59
C LYS A 364 16.54 2.15 -0.56
N SER A 365 17.12 2.62 0.54
CA SER A 365 17.61 1.78 1.64
C SER A 365 16.51 1.36 2.64
N ALA A 366 15.35 2.03 2.63
CA ALA A 366 14.20 1.74 3.47
C ALA A 366 13.33 0.62 2.89
#